data_d7dced1a16fd6334b960047d5c5132d2
#
_entry.id   d7dced1a16fd6334b960047d5c5132d2
#
_cell.length_a   1.000
_cell.length_b   1.000
_cell.length_c   1.000
_cell.angle_alpha   90.00
_cell.angle_beta   90.00
_cell.angle_gamma   90.00
#
_symmetry.space_group_name_H-M   'P 1'
#
loop_
_entity.id
_entity.type
_entity.pdbx_description
1 polymer ?
#
loop_
_entity_poly.entity_id
_entity_poly.type
_entity_poly.pdbx_seq_one_letter_code
_entity_poly.pdbx_strand_id
1 'polypeptide(L)'
;MRRIFREVLLLAALALGPALVSGAVQLKWRTVPAPKEGEVSVALARQWGEKVLWVDARARGKFERRAVPGAVPLNADEWEARVAKFLDEWDPDKAIVVYGDGSGDNATEVAHRLKTELKLDGVWILQGGWDAWTQQP
;
A
#
# COMPACT_ATOMS: atom_id res chain seq x y z
N MET A 1 20.17 48.87 -25.82
CA MET A 1 18.93 48.54 -25.05
C MET A 1 18.23 47.27 -25.51
N ARG A 2 18.03 46.99 -26.78
CA ARG A 2 17.35 45.81 -27.25
C ARG A 2 18.05 44.46 -26.92
N ARG A 3 19.37 44.42 -26.80
CA ARG A 3 20.12 43.19 -26.45
C ARG A 3 19.97 42.82 -24.96
N ILE A 4 20.01 43.81 -24.09
CA ILE A 4 19.92 43.59 -22.62
C ILE A 4 18.53 43.06 -22.23
N PHE A 5 17.46 43.54 -22.86
CA PHE A 5 16.10 43.06 -22.62
C PHE A 5 15.91 41.57 -23.02
N ARG A 6 16.59 41.13 -24.10
CA ARG A 6 16.51 39.75 -24.56
C ARG A 6 17.25 38.78 -23.65
N GLU A 7 18.37 39.18 -23.08
CA GLU A 7 19.15 38.38 -22.14
C GLU A 7 18.46 38.24 -20.77
N VAL A 8 17.85 39.34 -20.30
CA VAL A 8 17.05 39.31 -19.05
C VAL A 8 15.81 38.42 -19.18
N LEU A 9 15.15 38.44 -20.32
CA LEU A 9 13.97 37.57 -20.61
C LEU A 9 14.35 36.08 -20.70
N LEU A 10 15.53 35.77 -21.26
CA LEU A 10 16.05 34.39 -21.32
C LEU A 10 16.45 33.86 -19.94
N LEU A 11 17.03 34.69 -19.10
CA LEU A 11 17.39 34.32 -17.73
C LEU A 11 16.17 34.15 -16.82
N ALA A 12 15.12 34.94 -17.02
CA ALA A 12 13.85 34.80 -16.32
C ALA A 12 13.11 33.50 -16.72
N ALA A 13 13.15 33.12 -18.00
CA ALA A 13 12.55 31.88 -18.49
C ALA A 13 13.28 30.63 -17.98
N LEU A 14 14.61 30.69 -17.83
CA LEU A 14 15.43 29.62 -17.27
C LEU A 14 15.23 29.45 -15.75
N ALA A 15 14.90 30.52 -15.02
CA ALA A 15 14.65 30.47 -13.58
C ALA A 15 13.26 29.94 -13.22
N LEU A 16 12.26 30.14 -14.10
CA LEU A 16 10.87 29.69 -13.87
C LEU A 16 10.63 28.21 -14.27
N GLY A 17 11.41 27.68 -15.21
CA GLY A 17 11.27 26.31 -15.68
C GLY A 17 11.42 25.23 -14.59
N PRO A 18 12.48 25.26 -13.78
CA PRO A 18 12.68 24.27 -12.72
C PRO A 18 11.65 24.35 -11.59
N ALA A 19 11.15 25.55 -11.30
CA ALA A 19 10.18 25.77 -10.22
C ALA A 19 8.80 25.18 -10.55
N LEU A 20 8.37 25.22 -11.80
CA LEU A 20 7.08 24.65 -12.25
C LEU A 20 7.11 23.12 -12.26
N VAL A 21 8.23 22.52 -12.67
CA VAL A 21 8.40 21.07 -12.65
C VAL A 21 8.48 20.55 -11.21
N SER A 22 9.21 21.24 -10.34
CA SER A 22 9.28 20.88 -8.91
C SER A 22 7.92 21.01 -8.21
N GLY A 23 7.14 22.05 -8.54
CA GLY A 23 5.80 22.24 -7.97
C GLY A 23 4.81 21.14 -8.37
N ALA A 24 4.83 20.73 -9.64
CA ALA A 24 3.96 19.67 -10.14
C ALA A 24 4.32 18.28 -9.57
N VAL A 25 5.61 18.00 -9.41
CA VAL A 25 6.09 16.77 -8.78
C VAL A 25 5.73 16.77 -7.28
N GLN A 26 5.95 17.85 -6.58
CA GLN A 26 5.59 17.96 -5.15
C GLN A 26 4.08 17.88 -4.91
N LEU A 27 3.24 18.38 -5.81
CA LEU A 27 1.78 18.27 -5.69
C LEU A 27 1.31 16.81 -5.81
N LYS A 28 1.94 16.02 -6.66
CA LYS A 28 1.67 14.58 -6.80
C LYS A 28 2.00 13.79 -5.54
N TRP A 29 3.05 14.17 -4.83
CA TRP A 29 3.46 13.53 -3.56
C TRP A 29 2.60 13.96 -2.36
N ARG A 30 1.96 15.13 -2.42
CA ARG A 30 1.09 15.65 -1.34
C ARG A 30 -0.29 15.00 -1.27
N THR A 31 -0.71 14.27 -2.31
CA THR A 31 -2.04 13.65 -2.36
C THR A 31 -2.11 12.26 -1.73
N VAL A 32 -0.95 11.64 -1.44
CA VAL A 32 -0.92 10.35 -0.74
C VAL A 32 -0.75 10.65 0.75
N PRO A 33 -1.75 10.35 1.59
CA PRO A 33 -1.62 10.47 3.03
C PRO A 33 -0.43 9.66 3.54
N ALA A 34 0.28 10.19 4.54
CA ALA A 34 1.32 9.41 5.19
C ALA A 34 0.70 8.14 5.81
N PRO A 35 1.35 6.96 5.70
CA PRO A 35 0.88 5.75 6.35
C PRO A 35 0.74 5.97 7.86
N LYS A 36 -0.34 5.48 8.45
CA LYS A 36 -0.51 5.45 9.90
C LYS A 36 0.41 4.38 10.50
N GLU A 37 0.57 4.43 11.80
CA GLU A 37 1.30 3.38 12.52
C GLU A 37 0.69 1.99 12.21
N GLY A 38 1.53 1.04 11.81
CA GLY A 38 1.07 -0.30 11.40
C GLY A 38 0.53 -0.39 9.97
N GLU A 39 0.55 0.68 9.19
CA GLU A 39 0.22 0.68 7.77
C GLU A 39 1.48 0.67 6.89
N VAL A 40 1.35 0.09 5.70
CA VAL A 40 2.39 0.08 4.68
C VAL A 40 1.81 0.49 3.33
N SER A 41 2.54 1.30 2.57
CA SER A 41 2.14 1.65 1.20
C SER A 41 2.34 0.48 0.23
N VAL A 42 1.59 0.48 -0.87
CA VAL A 42 1.76 -0.52 -1.95
C VAL A 42 3.20 -0.53 -2.47
N ALA A 43 3.78 0.66 -2.70
CA ALA A 43 5.13 0.79 -3.22
C ALA A 43 6.17 0.15 -2.29
N LEU A 44 6.07 0.40 -0.97
CA LEU A 44 6.99 -0.18 0.01
C LEU A 44 6.79 -1.68 0.17
N ALA A 45 5.55 -2.15 0.25
CA ALA A 45 5.25 -3.57 0.36
C ALA A 45 5.77 -4.37 -0.86
N ARG A 46 5.69 -3.80 -2.07
CA ARG A 46 6.27 -4.41 -3.27
C ARG A 46 7.80 -4.50 -3.23
N GLN A 47 8.48 -3.53 -2.62
CA GLN A 47 9.93 -3.58 -2.45
C GLN A 47 10.39 -4.74 -1.56
N TRP A 48 9.56 -5.19 -0.63
CA TRP A 48 9.85 -6.35 0.21
C TRP A 48 9.83 -7.69 -0.56
N GLY A 49 9.21 -7.72 -1.74
CA GLY A 49 9.21 -8.85 -2.66
C GLY A 49 8.70 -10.14 -2.03
N GLU A 50 9.50 -11.20 -2.11
CA GLU A 50 9.14 -12.53 -1.58
C GLU A 50 9.13 -12.62 -0.05
N LYS A 51 9.57 -11.57 0.66
CA LYS A 51 9.53 -11.48 2.13
C LYS A 51 8.17 -11.04 2.66
N VAL A 52 7.13 -11.05 1.83
CA VAL A 52 5.76 -10.72 2.22
C VAL A 52 4.86 -11.94 2.08
N LEU A 53 4.11 -12.23 3.14
CA LEU A 53 2.93 -13.07 3.08
C LEU A 53 1.71 -12.15 2.94
N TRP A 54 1.07 -12.18 1.77
CA TRP A 54 -0.13 -11.41 1.49
C TRP A 54 -1.37 -12.09 2.07
N VAL A 55 -2.19 -11.35 2.78
CA VAL A 55 -3.44 -11.83 3.39
C VAL A 55 -4.62 -11.02 2.88
N ASP A 56 -5.56 -11.69 2.23
CA ASP A 56 -6.79 -11.09 1.73
C ASP A 56 -7.90 -11.18 2.77
N ALA A 57 -8.26 -10.06 3.36
CA ALA A 57 -9.33 -9.97 4.35
C ALA A 57 -10.71 -9.66 3.75
N ARG A 58 -10.82 -9.57 2.42
CA ARG A 58 -12.08 -9.32 1.74
C ARG A 58 -12.99 -10.54 1.77
N ALA A 59 -14.28 -10.34 1.45
CA ALA A 59 -15.22 -11.43 1.28
C ALA A 59 -14.72 -12.46 0.26
N ARG A 60 -15.02 -13.74 0.49
CA ARG A 60 -14.56 -14.87 -0.31
C ARG A 60 -14.78 -14.69 -1.82
N GLY A 61 -15.95 -14.23 -2.23
CA GLY A 61 -16.26 -14.04 -3.65
C GLY A 61 -15.38 -12.99 -4.34
N LYS A 62 -14.85 -12.01 -3.61
CA LYS A 62 -13.90 -11.03 -4.13
C LYS A 62 -12.52 -11.64 -4.33
N PHE A 63 -12.06 -12.44 -3.37
CA PHE A 63 -10.82 -13.19 -3.47
C PHE A 63 -10.83 -14.15 -4.67
N GLU A 64 -11.89 -14.92 -4.82
CA GLU A 64 -12.01 -15.90 -5.91
C GLU A 64 -12.02 -15.28 -7.30
N ARG A 65 -12.55 -14.05 -7.43
CA ARG A 65 -12.53 -13.31 -8.71
C ARG A 65 -11.16 -12.77 -9.06
N ARG A 66 -10.50 -12.17 -8.11
CA ARG A 66 -9.16 -11.59 -8.30
C ARG A 66 -8.52 -11.28 -6.95
N ALA A 67 -7.26 -11.63 -6.79
CA ALA A 67 -6.49 -11.39 -5.57
C ALA A 67 -5.05 -10.97 -5.90
N VAL A 68 -4.32 -10.48 -4.91
CA VAL A 68 -2.87 -10.31 -5.03
C VAL A 68 -2.25 -11.69 -5.27
N PRO A 69 -1.33 -11.85 -6.23
CA PRO A 69 -0.69 -13.14 -6.49
C PRO A 69 -0.06 -13.75 -5.23
N GLY A 70 -0.42 -15.00 -4.93
CA GLY A 70 0.07 -15.71 -3.75
C GLY A 70 -0.61 -15.35 -2.42
N ALA A 71 -1.66 -14.51 -2.45
CA ALA A 71 -2.39 -14.15 -1.24
C ALA A 71 -3.15 -15.32 -0.63
N VAL A 72 -3.19 -15.36 0.70
CA VAL A 72 -3.96 -16.33 1.48
C VAL A 72 -5.27 -15.66 1.92
N PRO A 73 -6.44 -16.25 1.64
CA PRO A 73 -7.71 -15.69 2.08
C PRO A 73 -7.89 -15.90 3.59
N LEU A 74 -8.13 -14.84 4.31
CA LEU A 74 -8.42 -14.86 5.75
C LEU A 74 -9.32 -13.68 6.10
N ASN A 75 -10.64 -13.85 6.00
CA ASN A 75 -11.59 -12.84 6.41
C ASN A 75 -12.15 -13.14 7.82
N ALA A 76 -12.71 -12.12 8.45
CA ALA A 76 -13.22 -12.22 9.81
C ALA A 76 -14.43 -13.20 9.90
N ASP A 77 -15.29 -13.23 8.90
CA ASP A 77 -16.51 -14.06 8.89
C ASP A 77 -16.20 -15.56 8.81
N GLU A 78 -15.09 -15.92 8.14
CA GLU A 78 -14.66 -17.32 7.98
C GLU A 78 -13.39 -17.64 8.78
N TRP A 79 -13.08 -16.84 9.80
CA TRP A 79 -11.82 -16.93 10.55
C TRP A 79 -11.53 -18.36 11.03
N GLU A 80 -12.45 -18.96 11.76
CA GLU A 80 -12.26 -20.30 12.35
C GLU A 80 -12.00 -21.39 11.29
N ALA A 81 -12.64 -21.26 10.14
CA ALA A 81 -12.46 -22.21 9.05
C ALA A 81 -11.14 -22.05 8.29
N ARG A 82 -10.53 -20.85 8.35
CA ARG A 82 -9.38 -20.50 7.50
C ARG A 82 -8.09 -20.29 8.24
N VAL A 83 -8.13 -20.02 9.53
CA VAL A 83 -6.93 -19.70 10.32
C VAL A 83 -5.91 -20.85 10.33
N ALA A 84 -6.36 -22.08 10.34
CA ALA A 84 -5.47 -23.25 10.29
C ALA A 84 -4.67 -23.28 8.98
N LYS A 85 -5.32 -23.04 7.84
CA LYS A 85 -4.65 -22.96 6.54
C LYS A 85 -3.68 -21.77 6.45
N PHE A 86 -4.06 -20.62 7.02
CA PHE A 86 -3.15 -19.49 7.12
C PHE A 86 -1.89 -19.86 7.89
N LEU A 87 -2.01 -20.56 9.01
CA LEU A 87 -0.87 -20.99 9.82
C LEU A 87 0.05 -21.98 9.07
N ASP A 88 -0.50 -22.81 8.20
CA ASP A 88 0.28 -23.70 7.33
C ASP A 88 1.15 -22.92 6.32
N GLU A 89 0.68 -21.76 5.86
CA GLU A 89 1.39 -20.89 4.92
C GLU A 89 2.29 -19.85 5.63
N TRP A 90 2.10 -19.67 6.92
CA TRP A 90 2.82 -18.65 7.68
C TRP A 90 4.31 -19.00 7.82
N ASP A 91 5.14 -17.98 7.60
CA ASP A 91 6.59 -18.04 7.75
C ASP A 91 7.02 -16.89 8.67
N PRO A 92 7.70 -17.17 9.80
CA PRO A 92 8.14 -16.15 10.75
C PRO A 92 9.15 -15.15 10.14
N ASP A 93 9.81 -15.50 9.04
CA ASP A 93 10.78 -14.64 8.36
C ASP A 93 10.10 -13.67 7.36
N LYS A 94 8.79 -13.79 7.16
CA LYS A 94 8.03 -12.92 6.28
C LYS A 94 7.20 -11.90 7.06
N ALA A 95 7.13 -10.67 6.53
CA ALA A 95 6.14 -9.69 6.96
C ALA A 95 4.75 -10.12 6.48
N ILE A 96 3.74 -9.97 7.33
CA ILE A 96 2.34 -10.20 6.97
C ILE A 96 1.74 -8.87 6.54
N VAL A 97 1.24 -8.79 5.30
CA VAL A 97 0.53 -7.61 4.80
C VAL A 97 -0.92 -7.97 4.54
N VAL A 98 -1.79 -7.42 5.36
CA VAL A 98 -3.24 -7.64 5.27
C VAL A 98 -3.87 -6.54 4.43
N TYR A 99 -4.67 -6.90 3.44
CA TYR A 99 -5.43 -5.93 2.67
C TYR A 99 -6.93 -6.26 2.67
N GLY A 100 -7.72 -5.21 2.69
CA GLY A 100 -9.17 -5.28 2.60
C GLY A 100 -9.68 -4.58 1.36
N ASP A 101 -10.94 -4.20 1.38
CA ASP A 101 -11.51 -3.21 0.48
C ASP A 101 -10.86 -1.83 0.77
N GLY A 102 -11.16 -0.80 -0.03
CA GLY A 102 -10.52 0.51 0.13
C GLY A 102 -10.74 1.20 1.49
N SER A 103 -11.79 0.86 2.24
CA SER A 103 -12.08 1.42 3.57
C SER A 103 -11.11 0.95 4.67
N GLY A 104 -10.49 -0.20 4.52
CA GLY A 104 -9.56 -0.77 5.49
C GLY A 104 -10.16 -1.49 6.70
N ASP A 105 -11.48 -1.45 6.90
CA ASP A 105 -12.14 -2.02 8.09
C ASP A 105 -11.89 -3.53 8.23
N ASN A 106 -12.07 -4.29 7.17
CA ASN A 106 -11.84 -5.74 7.16
C ASN A 106 -10.38 -6.09 7.47
N ALA A 107 -9.44 -5.36 6.88
CA ALA A 107 -8.02 -5.57 7.10
C ALA A 107 -7.61 -5.24 8.55
N THR A 108 -8.17 -4.17 9.11
CA THR A 108 -7.92 -3.77 10.51
C THR A 108 -8.36 -4.86 11.48
N GLU A 109 -9.55 -5.42 11.28
CA GLU A 109 -10.08 -6.50 12.13
C GLU A 109 -9.19 -7.74 12.06
N VAL A 110 -8.87 -8.21 10.86
CA VAL A 110 -8.01 -9.39 10.67
C VAL A 110 -6.60 -9.16 11.23
N ALA A 111 -6.00 -8.01 10.97
CA ALA A 111 -4.69 -7.66 11.52
C ALA A 111 -4.70 -7.62 13.06
N HIS A 112 -5.76 -7.08 13.66
CA HIS A 112 -5.93 -7.08 15.11
C HIS A 112 -5.99 -8.50 15.68
N ARG A 113 -6.77 -9.40 15.07
CA ARG A 113 -6.85 -10.80 15.50
C ARG A 113 -5.54 -11.55 15.33
N LEU A 114 -4.81 -11.33 14.25
CA LEU A 114 -3.46 -11.90 14.06
C LEU A 114 -2.50 -11.50 15.19
N LYS A 115 -2.53 -10.24 15.60
CA LYS A 115 -1.68 -9.72 16.67
C LYS A 115 -2.12 -10.18 18.06
N THR A 116 -3.41 -10.20 18.34
CA THR A 116 -3.94 -10.44 19.69
C THR A 116 -4.24 -11.91 19.99
N GLU A 117 -4.82 -12.64 19.05
CA GLU A 117 -5.19 -14.05 19.23
C GLU A 117 -4.02 -14.98 18.94
N LEU A 118 -3.29 -14.74 17.84
CA LEU A 118 -2.16 -15.57 17.42
C LEU A 118 -0.79 -15.04 17.91
N LYS A 119 -0.76 -13.86 18.52
CA LYS A 119 0.48 -13.22 19.04
C LYS A 119 1.57 -13.05 17.97
N LEU A 120 1.17 -12.78 16.72
CA LEU A 120 2.10 -12.61 15.61
C LEU A 120 2.62 -11.17 15.56
N ASP A 121 3.92 -11.06 15.31
CA ASP A 121 4.61 -9.80 15.03
C ASP A 121 4.72 -9.57 13.50
N GLY A 122 5.12 -8.36 13.10
CA GLY A 122 5.34 -8.03 11.69
C GLY A 122 4.06 -8.01 10.85
N VAL A 123 2.92 -7.70 11.46
CA VAL A 123 1.62 -7.57 10.80
C VAL A 123 1.37 -6.13 10.41
N TRP A 124 1.16 -5.90 9.13
CA TRP A 124 0.93 -4.60 8.51
C TRP A 124 -0.41 -4.57 7.77
N ILE A 125 -1.00 -3.39 7.68
CA ILE A 125 -2.21 -3.14 6.90
C ILE A 125 -1.82 -2.39 5.62
N LEU A 126 -2.26 -2.87 4.47
CA LEU A 126 -2.01 -2.20 3.19
C LEU A 126 -2.84 -0.92 3.10
N GLN A 127 -2.16 0.23 3.02
CA GLN A 127 -2.82 1.52 2.87
C GLN A 127 -3.64 1.57 1.57
N GLY A 128 -4.93 1.87 1.69
CA GLY A 128 -5.87 1.91 0.57
C GLY A 128 -6.31 0.55 0.03
N GLY A 129 -5.83 -0.55 0.63
CA GLY A 129 -6.29 -1.90 0.35
C GLY A 129 -6.22 -2.32 -1.11
N TRP A 130 -7.20 -3.11 -1.55
CA TRP A 130 -7.31 -3.61 -2.92
C TRP A 130 -7.37 -2.49 -3.97
N ASP A 131 -8.05 -1.40 -3.68
CA ASP A 131 -8.16 -0.27 -4.61
C ASP A 131 -6.79 0.35 -4.90
N ALA A 132 -5.98 0.57 -3.87
CA ALA A 132 -4.63 1.09 -4.03
C ALA A 132 -3.71 0.10 -4.78
N TRP A 133 -3.84 -1.21 -4.52
CA TRP A 133 -3.09 -2.24 -5.23
C TRP A 133 -3.36 -2.23 -6.73
N THR A 134 -4.64 -2.12 -7.12
CA THR A 134 -5.05 -2.16 -8.53
C THR A 134 -4.73 -0.89 -9.31
N GLN A 135 -4.59 0.25 -8.63
CA GLN A 135 -4.26 1.55 -9.25
C GLN A 135 -2.76 1.74 -9.50
N GLN A 136 -1.91 0.94 -8.89
CA GLN A 136 -0.46 1.00 -9.09
C GLN A 136 -0.01 -0.17 -9.97
N PRO A 137 0.43 0.12 -11.20
CA PRO A 137 0.91 -0.89 -12.13
C PRO A 137 2.20 -1.59 -11.67
#